data_66c05fefac7977b5c4574a36cd54a3fa
#
_entry.id   66c05fefac7977b5c4574a36cd54a3fa
#
_cell.length_a   1.000
_cell.length_b   1.000
_cell.length_c   1.000
_cell.angle_alpha   90.00
_cell.angle_beta   90.00
_cell.angle_gamma   90.00
#
_symmetry.space_group_name_H-M   'P 1'
#
loop_
_entity.id
_entity.type
_entity.pdbx_description
1 polymer ?
#
loop_
_entity_poly.entity_id
_entity_poly.type
_entity_poly.pdbx_seq_one_letter_code
_entity_poly.pdbx_strand_id
1 'polypeptide(L)'
;MWTKKADKELFFTDSYFNQLYKLIQKNGFLSIVKNNKSEILGAGVFLFGKKFCHYHLSATNRKYKSPGVNNLLIHQAIIEAKKKKLELLHLGGGNTNVDDDNLYLFKKSMANLEHVYHVGKRINNLEFYGKVKTAWVTKKNNKNHKNFSRLLCYHS
;
A
#
# COMPACT_ATOMS: atom_id res chain seq x y z
N MET A 1 -12.60 1.69 8.92
CA MET A 1 -12.73 1.43 7.47
C MET A 1 -11.84 0.28 6.99
N TRP A 2 -10.58 0.28 7.29
CA TRP A 2 -9.64 -0.84 7.04
C TRP A 2 -9.91 -2.05 7.93
N THR A 3 -10.44 -1.84 9.13
CA THR A 3 -10.74 -2.88 10.12
C THR A 3 -11.87 -3.84 9.75
N LYS A 4 -12.75 -3.47 8.80
CA LYS A 4 -13.89 -4.30 8.38
C LYS A 4 -13.68 -5.04 7.05
N LYS A 5 -12.49 -5.00 6.46
CA LYS A 5 -12.25 -5.56 5.12
C LYS A 5 -11.90 -7.04 5.11
N ALA A 6 -11.64 -7.61 6.26
CA ALA A 6 -11.24 -9.01 6.36
C ALA A 6 -11.82 -9.64 7.62
N ASP A 7 -12.45 -10.80 7.48
CA ASP A 7 -12.52 -11.84 8.51
C ASP A 7 -11.11 -12.41 8.85
N LYS A 8 -10.07 -11.63 8.66
CA LYS A 8 -8.66 -11.94 8.88
C LYS A 8 -8.06 -10.84 9.71
N GLU A 9 -7.18 -11.19 10.62
CA GLU A 9 -6.39 -10.34 11.50
C GLU A 9 -6.07 -8.96 10.89
N LEU A 10 -6.29 -7.92 11.67
CA LEU A 10 -6.04 -6.53 11.28
C LEU A 10 -4.59 -6.39 10.79
N PHE A 11 -4.44 -6.08 9.50
CA PHE A 11 -3.12 -5.86 8.89
C PHE A 11 -2.36 -4.71 9.56
N PHE A 12 -3.09 -3.78 10.18
CA PHE A 12 -2.55 -2.60 10.84
C PHE A 12 -3.16 -2.44 12.22
N THR A 13 -2.31 -2.28 13.22
CA THR A 13 -2.69 -2.04 14.61
C THR A 13 -3.01 -0.57 14.87
N ASP A 14 -3.67 -0.26 15.99
CA ASP A 14 -3.89 1.13 16.42
C ASP A 14 -2.56 1.86 16.64
N SER A 15 -1.54 1.15 17.13
CA SER A 15 -0.18 1.69 17.28
C SER A 15 0.40 2.16 15.94
N TYR A 16 0.19 1.38 14.86
CA TYR A 16 0.60 1.78 13.52
C TYR A 16 -0.10 3.08 13.09
N PHE A 17 -1.42 3.19 13.27
CA PHE A 17 -2.15 4.40 12.89
C PHE A 17 -1.74 5.61 13.71
N ASN A 18 -1.44 5.45 15.00
CA ASN A 18 -0.93 6.52 15.85
C ASN A 18 0.46 7.02 15.38
N GLN A 19 1.34 6.12 14.97
CA GLN A 19 2.64 6.49 14.42
C GLN A 19 2.48 7.16 13.05
N LEU A 20 1.62 6.63 12.19
CA LEU A 20 1.31 7.20 10.89
C LEU A 20 0.74 8.62 11.03
N TYR A 21 -0.15 8.86 11.99
CA TYR A 21 -0.69 10.18 12.27
C TYR A 21 0.41 11.20 12.62
N LYS A 22 1.34 10.82 13.51
CA LYS A 22 2.49 11.67 13.86
C LYS A 22 3.39 11.95 12.65
N LEU A 23 3.57 10.95 11.76
CA LEU A 23 4.35 11.11 10.54
C LEU A 23 3.68 12.07 9.55
N ILE A 24 2.37 11.94 9.37
CA ILE A 24 1.59 12.81 8.47
C ILE A 24 1.68 14.28 8.90
N GLN A 25 1.60 14.56 10.20
CA GLN A 25 1.71 15.93 10.72
C GLN A 25 3.04 16.60 10.36
N LYS A 26 4.11 15.82 10.20
CA LYS A 26 5.44 16.33 9.85
C LYS A 26 5.68 16.33 8.33
N ASN A 27 5.37 15.23 7.68
CA ASN A 27 5.82 14.93 6.32
C ASN A 27 4.71 14.31 5.47
N GLY A 28 3.49 14.80 5.53
CA GLY A 28 2.41 14.25 4.72
C GLY A 28 1.11 15.01 4.85
N PHE A 29 0.05 14.41 4.35
CA PHE A 29 -1.32 14.87 4.56
C PHE A 29 -2.33 13.74 4.42
N LEU A 30 -3.48 13.94 5.01
CA LEU A 30 -4.67 13.09 4.86
C LEU A 30 -5.66 13.82 3.95
N SER A 31 -5.96 13.22 2.80
CA SER A 31 -7.04 13.67 1.92
C SER A 31 -8.33 12.93 2.29
N ILE A 32 -9.45 13.64 2.35
CA ILE A 32 -10.77 13.08 2.67
C ILE A 32 -11.76 13.56 1.62
N VAL A 33 -12.47 12.63 0.99
CA VAL A 33 -13.58 12.91 0.09
C VAL A 33 -14.89 12.72 0.83
N LYS A 34 -15.74 13.74 0.79
CA LYS A 34 -17.08 13.75 1.40
C LYS A 34 -18.13 14.00 0.35
N ASN A 35 -19.37 13.53 0.59
CA ASN A 35 -20.54 13.91 -0.20
C ASN A 35 -21.17 15.21 0.34
N ASN A 36 -22.23 15.68 -0.31
CA ASN A 36 -22.97 16.88 0.08
C ASN A 36 -23.62 16.81 1.48
N LYS A 37 -23.72 15.61 2.05
CA LYS A 37 -24.21 15.37 3.42
C LYS A 37 -23.06 15.26 4.43
N SER A 38 -21.84 15.65 4.06
CA SER A 38 -20.64 15.54 4.87
C SER A 38 -20.24 14.11 5.26
N GLU A 39 -20.81 13.10 4.64
CA GLU A 39 -20.47 11.70 4.87
C GLU A 39 -19.14 11.36 4.14
N ILE A 40 -18.25 10.64 4.82
CA ILE A 40 -16.95 10.25 4.26
C ILE A 40 -17.11 9.13 3.25
N LEU A 41 -16.79 9.42 1.99
CA LEU A 41 -16.77 8.48 0.87
C LEU A 41 -15.44 7.73 0.78
N GLY A 42 -14.35 8.39 1.13
CA GLY A 42 -13.01 7.79 1.14
C GLY A 42 -11.97 8.71 1.74
N ALA A 43 -10.82 8.12 2.04
CA ALA A 43 -9.66 8.84 2.55
C ALA A 43 -8.36 8.25 1.99
N GLY A 44 -7.34 9.10 1.84
CA GLY A 44 -6.02 8.72 1.36
C GLY A 44 -4.91 9.39 2.14
N VAL A 45 -3.89 8.63 2.48
CA VAL A 45 -2.67 9.12 3.14
C VAL A 45 -1.57 9.26 2.11
N PHE A 46 -0.96 10.43 2.09
CA PHE A 46 0.16 10.78 1.23
C PHE A 46 1.32 11.28 2.06
N LEU A 47 2.52 10.78 1.75
CA LEU A 47 3.75 11.11 2.47
C LEU A 47 4.69 11.92 1.57
N PHE A 48 5.30 12.95 2.14
CA PHE A 48 6.27 13.78 1.44
C PHE A 48 7.71 13.35 1.74
N GLY A 49 8.48 13.09 0.70
CA GLY A 49 9.93 13.02 0.74
C GLY A 49 10.55 14.34 0.26
N LYS A 50 11.88 14.35 0.06
CA LYS A 50 12.60 15.53 -0.44
C LYS A 50 12.14 15.97 -1.84
N LYS A 51 11.85 15.01 -2.73
CA LYS A 51 11.50 15.22 -4.13
C LYS A 51 10.19 14.56 -4.54
N PHE A 52 9.65 13.67 -3.70
CA PHE A 52 8.54 12.80 -4.06
C PHE A 52 7.39 12.95 -3.09
N CYS A 53 6.18 12.83 -3.62
CA CYS A 53 4.99 12.50 -2.86
C CYS A 53 4.69 11.01 -3.05
N HIS A 54 4.41 10.29 -1.98
CA HIS A 54 4.07 8.86 -2.02
C HIS A 54 2.62 8.62 -1.62
N TYR A 55 1.86 7.95 -2.48
CA TYR A 55 0.54 7.43 -2.19
C TYR A 55 0.67 6.19 -1.30
N HIS A 56 0.50 6.38 0.01
CA HIS A 56 0.82 5.37 1.01
C HIS A 56 -0.34 4.41 1.27
N LEU A 57 -1.50 4.94 1.64
CA LEU A 57 -2.71 4.16 1.91
C LEU A 57 -3.95 4.89 1.41
N SER A 58 -4.97 4.13 1.01
CA SER A 58 -6.31 4.68 0.81
C SER A 58 -7.38 3.67 1.19
N ALA A 59 -8.56 4.18 1.53
CA ALA A 59 -9.74 3.39 1.75
C ALA A 59 -10.98 4.13 1.27
N THR A 60 -11.90 3.40 0.64
CA THR A 60 -13.22 3.90 0.24
C THR A 60 -14.31 3.27 1.08
N ASN A 61 -15.37 4.03 1.33
CA ASN A 61 -16.53 3.52 2.05
C ASN A 61 -17.42 2.73 1.09
N ARG A 62 -17.48 1.41 1.28
CA ARG A 62 -18.24 0.51 0.43
C ARG A 62 -19.76 0.73 0.46
N LYS A 63 -20.26 1.39 1.53
CA LYS A 63 -21.69 1.76 1.63
C LYS A 63 -22.12 2.67 0.49
N TYR A 64 -21.20 3.55 0.08
CA TYR A 64 -21.46 4.55 -0.94
C TYR A 64 -20.78 4.15 -2.24
N LYS A 65 -21.25 3.29 -3.04
CA LYS A 65 -20.68 2.89 -4.34
C LYS A 65 -20.39 4.11 -5.25
N SER A 66 -19.47 4.98 -4.81
CA SER A 66 -19.14 6.25 -5.48
C SER A 66 -17.95 6.05 -6.39
N PRO A 67 -18.13 6.00 -7.71
CA PRO A 67 -17.01 5.96 -8.64
C PRO A 67 -16.20 7.26 -8.53
N GLY A 68 -14.91 7.20 -8.85
CA GLY A 68 -14.04 8.38 -8.91
C GLY A 68 -13.49 8.89 -7.58
N VAL A 69 -13.85 8.32 -6.41
CA VAL A 69 -13.31 8.76 -5.10
C VAL A 69 -11.79 8.67 -5.08
N ASN A 70 -11.21 7.57 -5.56
CA ASN A 70 -9.74 7.43 -5.62
C ASN A 70 -9.10 8.41 -6.62
N ASN A 71 -9.79 8.74 -7.72
CA ASN A 71 -9.32 9.74 -8.67
C ASN A 71 -9.25 11.13 -8.02
N LEU A 72 -10.25 11.51 -7.22
CA LEU A 72 -10.24 12.77 -6.47
C LEU A 72 -9.12 12.81 -5.43
N LEU A 73 -8.87 11.69 -4.73
CA LEU A 73 -7.76 11.59 -3.78
C LEU A 73 -6.41 11.81 -4.46
N ILE A 74 -6.18 11.16 -5.61
CA ILE A 74 -4.94 11.31 -6.39
C ILE A 74 -4.84 12.72 -6.98
N HIS A 75 -5.93 13.27 -7.51
CA HIS A 75 -5.96 14.63 -8.03
C HIS A 75 -5.56 15.66 -6.96
N GLN A 76 -6.10 15.54 -5.74
CA GLN A 76 -5.69 16.41 -4.63
C GLN A 76 -4.20 16.23 -4.30
N ALA A 77 -3.68 15.00 -4.36
CA ALA A 77 -2.26 14.76 -4.13
C ALA A 77 -1.37 15.41 -5.19
N ILE A 78 -1.79 15.43 -6.44
CA ILE A 78 -1.08 16.17 -7.51
C ILE A 78 -1.03 17.66 -7.21
N ILE A 79 -2.15 18.25 -6.76
CA ILE A 79 -2.21 19.67 -6.39
C ILE A 79 -1.24 19.97 -5.24
N GLU A 80 -1.27 19.17 -4.17
CA GLU A 80 -0.39 19.37 -3.01
C GLU A 80 1.09 19.14 -3.36
N ALA A 81 1.41 18.15 -4.19
CA ALA A 81 2.76 17.91 -4.68
C ALA A 81 3.29 19.12 -5.50
N LYS A 82 2.45 19.67 -6.38
CA LYS A 82 2.79 20.89 -7.15
C LYS A 82 3.03 22.11 -6.25
N LYS A 83 2.17 22.35 -5.26
CA LYS A 83 2.36 23.44 -4.28
C LYS A 83 3.69 23.33 -3.55
N LYS A 84 4.12 22.11 -3.24
CA LYS A 84 5.40 21.83 -2.59
C LYS A 84 6.59 21.74 -3.55
N LYS A 85 6.38 21.95 -4.85
CA LYS A 85 7.41 21.84 -5.90
C LYS A 85 8.09 20.47 -5.92
N LEU A 86 7.34 19.41 -5.62
CA LEU A 86 7.84 18.03 -5.71
C LEU A 86 7.89 17.58 -7.17
N GLU A 87 8.88 16.76 -7.49
CA GLU A 87 9.15 16.32 -8.87
C GLU A 87 8.20 15.19 -9.31
N LEU A 88 7.83 14.29 -8.41
CA LEU A 88 7.04 13.10 -8.72
C LEU A 88 5.99 12.78 -7.66
N LEU A 89 4.85 12.23 -8.11
CA LEU A 89 3.90 11.53 -7.28
C LEU A 89 4.03 10.01 -7.56
N HIS A 90 4.53 9.27 -6.58
CA HIS A 90 4.71 7.83 -6.65
C HIS A 90 3.44 7.10 -6.22
N LEU A 91 2.74 6.43 -7.13
CA LEU A 91 1.47 5.75 -6.89
C LEU A 91 1.66 4.32 -6.35
N GLY A 92 2.87 3.76 -6.42
CA GLY A 92 3.14 2.35 -6.11
C GLY A 92 2.66 1.39 -7.19
N GLY A 93 2.86 0.10 -6.97
CA GLY A 93 2.43 -0.97 -7.89
C GLY A 93 1.02 -1.50 -7.63
N GLY A 94 0.72 -2.65 -8.24
CA GLY A 94 -0.50 -3.44 -8.03
C GLY A 94 -0.45 -4.32 -6.77
N ASN A 95 -1.38 -5.28 -6.68
CA ASN A 95 -1.40 -6.30 -5.64
C ASN A 95 -0.56 -7.53 -6.01
N THR A 96 -0.34 -7.72 -7.29
CA THR A 96 0.37 -8.86 -7.87
C THR A 96 1.42 -8.36 -8.86
N ASN A 97 2.18 -9.29 -9.46
CA ASN A 97 3.19 -9.02 -10.48
C ASN A 97 2.70 -9.35 -11.90
N VAL A 98 1.38 -9.42 -12.11
CA VAL A 98 0.80 -9.67 -13.43
C VAL A 98 0.29 -8.36 -14.03
N ASP A 99 0.36 -8.25 -15.36
CA ASP A 99 0.07 -7.02 -16.10
C ASP A 99 -1.42 -6.65 -16.10
N ASP A 100 -2.31 -7.60 -15.84
CA ASP A 100 -3.77 -7.43 -15.76
C ASP A 100 -4.28 -7.16 -14.33
N ASP A 101 -3.39 -6.87 -13.36
CA ASP A 101 -3.79 -6.48 -12.00
C ASP A 101 -4.61 -5.18 -12.03
N ASN A 102 -5.87 -5.25 -11.59
CA ASN A 102 -6.81 -4.12 -11.64
C ASN A 102 -6.31 -2.88 -10.89
N LEU A 103 -5.56 -3.05 -9.78
CA LEU A 103 -5.00 -1.92 -9.04
C LEU A 103 -3.84 -1.29 -9.82
N TYR A 104 -3.01 -2.10 -10.44
CA TYR A 104 -1.94 -1.63 -11.32
C TYR A 104 -2.51 -0.86 -12.52
N LEU A 105 -3.49 -1.43 -13.24
CA LEU A 105 -4.12 -0.78 -14.38
C LEU A 105 -4.80 0.56 -14.00
N PHE A 106 -5.48 0.60 -12.85
CA PHE A 106 -6.03 1.84 -12.32
C PHE A 106 -4.93 2.90 -12.10
N LYS A 107 -3.83 2.53 -11.43
CA LYS A 107 -2.73 3.47 -11.18
C LYS A 107 -2.03 3.89 -12.46
N LYS A 108 -1.83 2.97 -13.39
CA LYS A 108 -1.26 3.23 -14.71
C LYS A 108 -2.11 4.23 -15.49
N SER A 109 -3.43 4.14 -15.43
CA SER A 109 -4.32 5.10 -16.11
C SER A 109 -4.24 6.53 -15.57
N MET A 110 -3.71 6.70 -14.35
CA MET A 110 -3.50 8.01 -13.70
C MET A 110 -2.05 8.51 -13.78
N ALA A 111 -1.13 7.69 -14.30
CA ALA A 111 0.30 7.98 -14.36
C ALA A 111 0.73 8.33 -15.79
N ASN A 112 1.75 9.19 -15.89
CA ASN A 112 2.43 9.51 -17.14
C ASN A 112 3.81 8.85 -17.27
N LEU A 113 4.30 8.23 -16.19
CA LEU A 113 5.58 7.53 -16.14
C LEU A 113 5.40 6.16 -15.49
N GLU A 114 6.19 5.21 -15.94
CA GLU A 114 6.23 3.85 -15.43
C GLU A 114 7.68 3.43 -15.22
N HIS A 115 7.96 2.81 -14.07
CA HIS A 115 9.29 2.33 -13.72
C HIS A 115 9.24 0.89 -13.23
N VAL A 116 10.22 0.10 -13.65
CA VAL A 116 10.39 -1.27 -13.16
C VAL A 116 10.83 -1.24 -11.69
N TYR A 117 10.13 -2.01 -10.87
CA TYR A 117 10.46 -2.16 -9.45
C TYR A 117 11.44 -3.32 -9.25
N HIS A 118 12.59 -3.03 -8.67
CA HIS A 118 13.63 -4.02 -8.38
C HIS A 118 13.70 -4.34 -6.90
N VAL A 119 13.78 -5.63 -6.57
CA VAL A 119 13.94 -6.11 -5.19
C VAL A 119 15.28 -6.80 -5.05
N GLY A 120 16.14 -6.28 -4.18
CA GLY A 120 17.36 -6.95 -3.76
C GLY A 120 17.07 -8.01 -2.69
N LYS A 121 17.65 -9.20 -2.84
CA LYS A 121 17.54 -10.30 -1.89
C LYS A 121 18.93 -10.78 -1.49
N ARG A 122 19.15 -10.96 -0.18
CA ARG A 122 20.39 -11.54 0.33
C ARG A 122 20.09 -12.48 1.50
N ILE A 123 20.66 -13.68 1.47
CA ILE A 123 20.64 -14.62 2.58
C ILE A 123 22.04 -14.56 3.21
N ASN A 124 22.14 -14.05 4.44
CA ASN A 124 23.43 -13.86 5.11
C ASN A 124 23.99 -15.17 5.66
N ASN A 125 23.12 -16.13 6.02
CA ASN A 125 23.49 -17.45 6.49
C ASN A 125 22.59 -18.50 5.84
N LEU A 126 23.09 -19.16 4.81
CA LEU A 126 22.35 -20.18 4.03
C LEU A 126 21.96 -21.39 4.87
N GLU A 127 22.84 -21.85 5.76
CA GLU A 127 22.58 -23.01 6.61
C GLU A 127 21.44 -22.72 7.59
N PHE A 128 21.53 -21.62 8.31
CA PHE A 128 20.47 -21.21 9.26
C PHE A 128 19.15 -20.94 8.56
N TYR A 129 19.17 -20.26 7.43
CA TYR A 129 17.98 -20.04 6.61
C TYR A 129 17.34 -21.34 6.15
N GLY A 130 18.14 -22.31 5.72
CA GLY A 130 17.69 -23.65 5.35
C GLY A 130 16.99 -24.36 6.51
N LYS A 131 17.60 -24.35 7.71
CA LYS A 131 16.99 -24.92 8.93
C LYS A 131 15.63 -24.31 9.26
N VAL A 132 15.52 -22.99 9.25
CA VAL A 132 14.26 -22.26 9.51
C VAL A 132 13.20 -22.58 8.46
N LYS A 133 13.56 -22.59 7.19
CA LYS A 133 12.65 -22.93 6.09
C LYS A 133 12.14 -24.36 6.19
N THR A 134 13.04 -25.33 6.48
CA THR A 134 12.69 -26.74 6.67
C THR A 134 11.74 -26.93 7.86
N ALA A 135 12.04 -26.31 9.00
CA ALA A 135 11.18 -26.36 10.19
C ALA A 135 9.77 -25.80 9.90
N TRP A 136 9.68 -24.70 9.15
CA TRP A 136 8.39 -24.11 8.76
C TRP A 136 7.59 -25.05 7.83
N VAL A 137 8.25 -25.67 6.85
CA VAL A 137 7.62 -26.65 5.94
C VAL A 137 7.10 -27.86 6.71
N THR A 138 7.91 -28.42 7.59
CA THR A 138 7.57 -29.64 8.36
C THR A 138 6.42 -29.38 9.33
N LYS A 139 6.48 -28.29 10.09
CA LYS A 139 5.48 -27.96 11.14
C LYS A 139 4.07 -27.77 10.60
N LYS A 140 3.91 -27.26 9.37
CA LYS A 140 2.60 -26.89 8.79
C LYS A 140 2.28 -27.61 7.50
N ASN A 141 3.07 -28.56 7.06
CA ASN A 141 2.95 -29.17 5.71
C ASN A 141 2.86 -28.11 4.58
N ASN A 142 3.67 -27.08 4.68
CA ASN A 142 3.56 -25.86 3.86
C ASN A 142 4.22 -25.96 2.47
N LYS A 143 4.59 -27.16 1.98
CA LYS A 143 5.25 -27.32 0.67
C LYS A 143 4.51 -26.63 -0.47
N ASN A 144 3.18 -26.72 -0.46
CA ASN A 144 2.30 -26.10 -1.49
C ASN A 144 1.75 -24.74 -1.07
N HIS A 145 2.28 -24.13 -0.01
CA HIS A 145 1.83 -22.83 0.42
C HIS A 145 2.25 -21.76 -0.58
N LYS A 146 1.34 -20.82 -0.91
CA LYS A 146 1.56 -19.74 -1.89
C LYS A 146 2.82 -18.90 -1.64
N ASN A 147 3.29 -18.85 -0.40
CA ASN A 147 4.49 -18.11 0.00
C ASN A 147 5.77 -18.95 0.00
N PHE A 148 5.71 -20.26 -0.39
CA PHE A 148 6.85 -21.16 -0.33
C PHE A 148 8.07 -20.64 -1.11
N SER A 149 7.85 -20.00 -2.24
CA SER A 149 8.90 -19.40 -3.08
C SER A 149 9.43 -18.06 -2.58
N ARG A 150 8.78 -17.43 -1.58
CA ARG A 150 9.21 -16.16 -1.03
C ARG A 150 10.41 -16.35 -0.10
N LEU A 151 11.31 -15.35 -0.07
CA LEU A 151 12.48 -15.38 0.80
C LEU A 151 12.09 -15.52 2.29
N LEU A 152 11.07 -14.79 2.73
CA LEU A 152 10.56 -14.81 4.11
C LEU A 152 9.24 -15.59 4.19
N CYS A 153 9.19 -16.81 3.65
CA CYS A 153 7.99 -17.64 3.62
C CYS A 153 7.43 -17.95 5.03
N TYR A 154 8.29 -17.97 6.05
CA TYR A 154 7.94 -18.24 7.44
C TYR A 154 7.31 -17.06 8.18
N HIS A 155 7.22 -15.88 7.57
CA HIS A 155 6.52 -14.71 8.09
C HIS A 155 5.07 -14.58 7.63
N SER A 156 4.51 -15.62 7.05
CA SER A 156 3.14 -15.62 6.51
C SER A 156 2.15 -16.32 7.45
#